data_635c8b2e24e23ff18fcd2575973ec39d
#
_entry.id   635c8b2e24e23ff18fcd2575973ec39d
#
_cell.length_a   1.000
_cell.length_b   1.000
_cell.length_c   1.000
_cell.angle_alpha   90.00
_cell.angle_beta   90.00
_cell.angle_gamma   90.00
#
_symmetry.space_group_name_H-M   'P 1'
#
loop_
_entity.id
_entity.type
_entity.pdbx_description
1 polymer ?
#
loop_
_entity_poly.entity_id
_entity_poly.type
_entity_poly.pdbx_seq_one_letter_code
_entity_poly.pdbx_strand_id
1 'polypeptide(L)'
;LGDSIREGNEKNMSLVSRKYLDWVAKQPCIFHGTRETVVPHHIRSLRLGAGIGLKSPDINTIPVCYECHANCHNKTINLETQLMWCLQTINKALESGAISYG
;
A
#
# COMPACT_ATOMS: atom_id res chain seq x y z
N LEU A 1 3.87 28.12 -4.34
CA LEU A 1 4.04 27.76 -4.09
C LEU A 1 4.41 27.26 -3.68
N GLY A 2 4.49 27.23 -3.86
CA GLY A 2 4.73 26.88 -3.61
C GLY A 2 5.15 26.17 -3.40
N ASP A 3 5.28 26.37 -3.51
CA ASP A 3 5.66 25.73 -3.41
C ASP A 3 6.05 25.09 -3.15
N SER A 4 6.05 25.25 -3.28
CA SER A 4 6.31 24.70 -3.17
C SER A 4 6.69 24.02 -2.97
N ILE A 5 6.76 24.10 -3.31
CA ILE A 5 6.98 23.52 -3.23
C ILE A 5 7.50 22.88 -2.92
N ARG A 6 7.79 22.95 -3.08
CA ARG A 6 8.14 22.39 -2.85
C ARG A 6 8.91 21.69 -2.56
N GLU A 7 9.47 21.84 -2.64
CA GLU A 7 9.87 21.21 -2.36
C GLU A 7 10.17 20.43 -1.87
N GLY A 8 10.76 21.06 -1.96
CA GLY A 8 10.86 20.13 -1.09
C GLY A 8 9.98 19.11 -0.94
N ASN A 9 9.50 19.33 -1.36
CA ASN A 9 8.56 18.51 -1.40
C ASN A 9 8.66 17.41 -2.24
N GLU A 10 9.50 17.33 -3.11
CA GLU A 10 9.61 16.31 -3.95
C GLU A 10 9.66 15.02 -3.33
N LYS A 11 10.29 14.86 -2.27
CA LYS A 11 10.23 13.61 -1.63
C LYS A 11 8.86 13.29 -1.20
N ASN A 12 8.03 14.28 -1.13
CA ASN A 12 6.64 14.01 -0.84
C ASN A 12 5.99 13.23 -1.94
N MET A 13 6.60 13.25 -3.12
CA MET A 13 6.04 12.50 -4.22
C MET A 13 6.20 11.02 -4.04
N SER A 14 7.06 10.58 -3.16
CA SER A 14 7.27 9.15 -2.97
C SER A 14 6.14 8.52 -2.13
N LEU A 15 5.22 9.33 -1.60
CA LEU A 15 4.09 8.82 -0.84
C LEU A 15 4.50 7.93 0.30
N VAL A 16 5.55 8.30 0.98
CA VAL A 16 5.97 7.62 2.19
C VAL A 16 5.09 8.11 3.32
N SER A 17 4.36 7.21 3.96
CA SER A 17 3.44 7.59 5.02
C SER A 17 3.30 6.50 6.06
N ARG A 18 3.97 6.69 7.19
CA ARG A 18 3.83 5.77 8.31
C ARG A 18 2.38 5.71 8.77
N LYS A 19 1.71 6.84 8.73
CA LYS A 19 0.33 6.91 9.15
C LYS A 19 -0.56 6.00 8.30
N TYR A 20 -0.35 6.02 7.01
CA TYR A 20 -1.12 5.15 6.12
C TYR A 20 -0.80 3.68 6.36
N LEU A 21 0.48 3.36 6.53
CA LEU A 21 0.89 1.98 6.79
C LEU A 21 0.29 1.48 8.10
N ASP A 22 0.25 2.33 9.13
CA ASP A 22 -0.35 1.94 10.40
C ASP A 22 -1.84 1.67 10.22
N TRP A 23 -2.53 2.48 9.41
CA TRP A 23 -3.93 2.26 9.13
C TRP A 23 -4.15 0.93 8.40
N VAL A 24 -3.32 0.65 7.39
CA VAL A 24 -3.43 -0.59 6.63
C VAL A 24 -3.22 -1.79 7.56
N ALA A 25 -2.24 -1.72 8.45
CA ALA A 25 -1.94 -2.82 9.35
C ALA A 25 -3.09 -3.11 10.32
N LYS A 26 -3.98 -2.16 10.53
CA LYS A 26 -5.13 -2.35 11.42
C LYS A 26 -6.36 -2.89 10.70
N GLN A 27 -6.30 -3.02 9.39
CA GLN A 27 -7.43 -3.54 8.63
C GLN A 27 -7.40 -5.06 8.67
N PRO A 28 -8.56 -5.70 8.47
CA PRO A 28 -8.55 -7.16 8.38
C PRO A 28 -7.86 -7.61 7.09
N CYS A 29 -7.34 -8.83 7.10
CA CYS A 29 -6.75 -9.41 5.90
C CYS A 29 -7.77 -9.33 4.78
N ILE A 30 -7.34 -8.80 3.63
CA ILE A 30 -8.29 -8.55 2.54
C ILE A 30 -8.86 -9.83 1.95
N PHE A 31 -8.19 -10.95 2.16
CA PHE A 31 -8.66 -12.23 1.66
C PHE A 31 -9.36 -13.06 2.75
N HIS A 32 -8.73 -13.22 3.92
CA HIS A 32 -9.26 -14.08 4.98
C HIS A 32 -10.16 -13.35 5.97
N GLY A 33 -10.04 -12.03 6.06
CA GLY A 33 -10.84 -11.26 7.01
C GLY A 33 -10.35 -11.30 8.44
N THR A 34 -9.26 -12.00 8.72
CA THR A 34 -8.72 -12.07 10.06
C THR A 34 -7.98 -10.78 10.39
N ARG A 35 -7.96 -10.43 11.66
CA ARG A 35 -7.17 -9.28 12.13
C ARG A 35 -5.87 -9.72 12.78
N GLU A 36 -5.63 -11.03 12.81
CA GLU A 36 -4.40 -11.56 13.39
C GLU A 36 -3.32 -11.59 12.32
N THR A 37 -2.13 -11.24 12.71
CA THR A 37 -0.92 -11.31 11.87
C THR A 37 -1.01 -10.49 10.58
N VAL A 38 -1.87 -9.46 10.54
CA VAL A 38 -2.00 -8.63 9.35
C VAL A 38 -0.81 -7.66 9.26
N VAL A 39 -0.23 -7.61 8.07
CA VAL A 39 0.87 -6.68 7.78
C VAL A 39 0.56 -5.96 6.47
N PRO A 40 1.08 -4.74 6.30
CA PRO A 40 0.95 -4.05 5.02
C PRO A 40 1.98 -4.61 4.04
N HIS A 41 1.51 -5.22 2.97
CA HIS A 41 2.37 -5.77 1.94
C HIS A 41 2.53 -4.75 0.82
N HIS A 42 3.77 -4.34 0.55
CA HIS A 42 4.05 -3.43 -0.56
C HIS A 42 4.06 -4.24 -1.85
N ILE A 43 3.22 -3.84 -2.80
CA ILE A 43 3.16 -4.50 -4.09
C ILE A 43 4.37 -4.10 -4.89
N ARG A 44 5.14 -5.07 -5.37
CA ARG A 44 6.37 -4.81 -6.06
C ARG A 44 6.22 -5.08 -7.54
N SER A 45 6.50 -4.06 -8.34
CA SER A 45 6.44 -4.18 -9.79
C SER A 45 7.18 -2.99 -10.37
N LEU A 46 7.98 -3.22 -11.40
CA LEU A 46 8.66 -2.13 -12.08
C LEU A 46 7.67 -1.13 -12.65
N ARG A 47 6.49 -1.61 -13.01
CA ARG A 47 5.45 -0.73 -13.56
C ARG A 47 4.89 0.21 -12.53
N LEU A 48 5.08 -0.08 -11.24
CA LEU A 48 4.60 0.75 -10.16
C LEU A 48 5.72 1.59 -9.56
N GLY A 49 6.87 1.66 -10.24
CA GLY A 49 7.98 2.46 -9.75
C GLY A 49 8.91 1.74 -8.81
N ALA A 50 8.67 0.45 -8.55
CA ALA A 50 9.56 -0.33 -7.69
C ALA A 50 10.57 -1.04 -8.58
N GLY A 51 11.80 -0.54 -8.61
CA GLY A 51 12.87 -1.16 -9.36
C GLY A 51 13.91 -1.72 -8.42
N ILE A 52 15.03 -2.15 -9.00
CA ILE A 52 16.14 -2.65 -8.22
C ILE A 52 16.63 -1.50 -7.34
N GLY A 53 16.64 -1.72 -6.03
CA GLY A 53 17.08 -0.71 -5.09
C GLY A 53 16.07 0.37 -4.78
N LEU A 54 14.87 0.29 -5.35
CA LEU A 54 13.82 1.27 -5.10
C LEU A 54 12.70 0.64 -4.30
N LYS A 55 12.11 1.44 -3.42
CA LYS A 55 10.94 1.01 -2.67
C LYS A 55 9.67 1.36 -3.40
N SER A 56 8.68 0.50 -3.28
CA SER A 56 7.34 0.81 -3.75
C SER A 56 6.73 1.89 -2.85
N PRO A 57 5.96 2.85 -3.41
CA PRO A 57 5.28 3.84 -2.57
C PRO A 57 4.36 3.19 -1.55
N ASP A 58 4.22 3.82 -0.39
CA ASP A 58 3.42 3.27 0.69
C ASP A 58 1.95 3.15 0.34
N ILE A 59 1.46 3.96 -0.61
CA ILE A 59 0.07 3.87 -1.04
C ILE A 59 -0.20 2.55 -1.77
N ASN A 60 0.85 1.88 -2.26
CA ASN A 60 0.70 0.62 -2.99
C ASN A 60 0.83 -0.57 -2.04
N THR A 61 0.02 -0.56 -0.98
CA THR A 61 0.03 -1.63 0.01
C THR A 61 -1.34 -2.23 0.16
N ILE A 62 -1.35 -3.48 0.63
CA ILE A 62 -2.59 -4.19 0.93
C ILE A 62 -2.45 -4.86 2.29
N PRO A 63 -3.56 -4.96 3.05
CA PRO A 63 -3.52 -5.66 4.35
C PRO A 63 -3.65 -7.15 4.13
N VAL A 64 -2.63 -7.90 4.50
CA VAL A 64 -2.62 -9.35 4.32
C VAL A 64 -2.09 -10.02 5.57
N CYS A 65 -2.64 -11.19 5.90
CA CYS A 65 -2.10 -11.99 6.99
C CYS A 65 -0.80 -12.64 6.54
N TYR A 66 -0.09 -13.28 7.45
CA TYR A 66 1.21 -13.87 7.12
C TYR A 66 1.11 -14.86 5.98
N GLU A 67 0.05 -15.66 5.95
CA GLU A 67 -0.14 -16.63 4.88
C GLU A 67 -0.31 -15.94 3.53
N CYS A 68 -1.17 -14.94 3.47
CA CYS A 68 -1.37 -14.19 2.23
C CYS A 68 -0.13 -13.42 1.84
N HIS A 69 0.61 -12.91 2.82
CA HIS A 69 1.86 -12.20 2.55
C HIS A 69 2.85 -13.12 1.83
N ALA A 70 2.99 -14.35 2.34
CA ALA A 70 3.84 -15.33 1.68
C ALA A 70 3.33 -15.67 0.28
N ASN A 71 2.02 -15.79 0.13
CA ASN A 71 1.43 -16.10 -1.17
C ASN A 71 1.60 -14.97 -2.17
N CYS A 72 1.66 -13.74 -1.72
CA CYS A 72 1.97 -12.62 -2.61
C CYS A 72 3.41 -12.70 -3.09
N HIS A 73 4.33 -13.04 -2.18
CA HIS A 73 5.75 -13.12 -2.54
C HIS A 73 6.04 -14.29 -3.48
N ASN A 74 5.40 -15.44 -3.27
CA ASN A 74 5.64 -16.61 -4.12
C ASN A 74 4.74 -16.62 -5.35
N LYS A 75 3.93 -15.55 -5.53
CA LYS A 75 3.09 -15.35 -6.70
C LYS A 75 1.92 -16.32 -6.84
N THR A 76 1.59 -17.04 -5.76
CA THR A 76 0.35 -17.79 -5.72
C THR A 76 -0.81 -16.83 -5.86
N ILE A 77 -0.69 -15.64 -5.22
CA ILE A 77 -1.62 -14.53 -5.46
C ILE A 77 -0.92 -13.66 -6.49
N ASN A 78 -1.46 -13.61 -7.71
CA ASN A 78 -0.79 -12.93 -8.80
C ASN A 78 -0.88 -11.41 -8.67
N LEU A 79 -0.07 -10.73 -9.48
CA LEU A 79 0.03 -9.28 -9.41
C LEU A 79 -1.30 -8.61 -9.69
N GLU A 80 -2.05 -9.10 -10.66
CA GLU A 80 -3.32 -8.50 -11.02
C GLU A 80 -4.28 -8.49 -9.84
N THR A 81 -4.35 -9.59 -9.12
CA THR A 81 -5.19 -9.69 -7.91
C THR A 81 -4.70 -8.71 -6.85
N GLN A 82 -3.39 -8.62 -6.66
CA GLN A 82 -2.83 -7.69 -5.68
C GLN A 82 -3.19 -6.25 -6.03
N LEU A 83 -3.15 -5.90 -7.31
CA LEU A 83 -3.50 -4.54 -7.74
C LEU A 83 -4.97 -4.25 -7.49
N MET A 84 -5.84 -5.23 -7.75
CA MET A 84 -7.25 -5.06 -7.48
C MET A 84 -7.50 -4.83 -5.99
N TRP A 85 -6.83 -5.61 -5.15
CA TRP A 85 -6.94 -5.45 -3.70
C TRP A 85 -6.39 -4.09 -3.25
N CYS A 86 -5.34 -3.60 -3.92
CA CYS A 86 -4.80 -2.28 -3.62
C CYS A 86 -5.83 -1.19 -3.89
N LEU A 87 -6.52 -1.27 -5.02
CA LEU A 87 -7.56 -0.29 -5.32
C LEU A 87 -8.69 -0.34 -4.30
N GLN A 88 -9.08 -1.53 -3.87
CA GLN A 88 -10.11 -1.66 -2.85
C GLN A 88 -9.65 -1.05 -1.53
N THR A 89 -8.38 -1.24 -1.19
CA THR A 89 -7.82 -0.69 0.04
C THR A 89 -7.79 0.84 -0.01
N ILE A 90 -7.38 1.39 -1.15
CA ILE A 90 -7.35 2.85 -1.32
C ILE A 90 -8.75 3.42 -1.23
N ASN A 91 -9.73 2.78 -1.86
CA ASN A 91 -11.11 3.24 -1.79
C ASN A 91 -11.62 3.25 -0.35
N LYS A 92 -11.31 2.19 0.39
CA LYS A 92 -11.70 2.12 1.79
C LYS A 92 -11.02 3.21 2.61
N ALA A 93 -9.75 3.49 2.31
CA ALA A 93 -9.02 4.54 3.01
C ALA A 93 -9.64 5.91 2.75
N LEU A 94 -10.06 6.17 1.52
CA LEU A 94 -10.73 7.43 1.20
C LEU A 94 -12.06 7.55 1.92
N GLU A 95 -12.83 6.46 1.94
CA GLU A 95 -14.13 6.47 2.61
C GLU A 95 -14.01 6.68 4.10
N SER A 96 -12.95 6.14 4.71
CA SER A 96 -12.77 6.22 6.16
C SER A 96 -12.05 7.49 6.59
N GLY A 97 -11.52 8.27 5.66
CA GLY A 97 -10.77 9.46 5.98
C GLY A 97 -9.29 9.20 6.29
N ALA A 98 -8.82 7.97 6.10
CA ALA A 98 -7.42 7.66 6.33
C ALA A 98 -6.51 8.41 5.35
N ILE A 99 -7.03 8.66 4.14
CA ILE A 99 -6.37 9.53 3.16
C ILE A 99 -7.44 10.43 2.57
N SER A 100 -7.01 11.51 1.94
CA SER A 100 -7.97 12.44 1.36
C SER A 100 -7.47 12.87 -0.01
N TYR A 101 -8.40 13.43 -0.78
CA TYR A 101 -8.07 13.86 -2.12
C TYR A 101 -7.19 15.08 -2.16
N GLY A 102 -7.18 15.84 -1.16
CA GLY A 102 -6.43 17.03 -1.24
C GLY A 102 -6.23 17.73 0.00
#